data_f8518efaf8751d2a71d12af3ce4297e6
#
_entry.id   f8518efaf8751d2a71d12af3ce4297e6
#
_cell.length_a   1.000
_cell.length_b   1.000
_cell.length_c   1.000
_cell.angle_alpha   90.00
_cell.angle_beta   90.00
_cell.angle_gamma   90.00
#
_symmetry.space_group_name_H-M   'P 1'
#
loop_
_entity.id
_entity.type
_entity.pdbx_description
1 polymer ?
#
loop_
_entity_poly.entity_id
_entity_poly.type
_entity_poly.pdbx_seq_one_letter_code
_entity_poly.pdbx_strand_id
1 'polypeptide(L)'
;MTHEQLLGFLTLTIVILITILIAKKHPKTSNFIFVALLVRSLSVIIDEYYFYLPGSRMDAWSFELFAFRYSEKYGLDIISQLLEGDSFFLPKIISIFYTLLDRSSMMAKMFSVGFGIGSVFLIYQLTLTLWDSRTALKAGWFAALFPSLILYSSVIMREIYVVFFLSYS
;
A
#
# COMPACT_ATOMS: atom_id res chain seq x y z
N MET A 1 13.20 -4.50 19.75
CA MET A 1 12.31 -4.01 18.69
C MET A 1 12.32 -2.50 18.79
N THR A 2 12.67 -1.79 17.72
CA THR A 2 12.68 -0.34 17.71
C THR A 2 11.23 0.19 17.63
N HIS A 3 10.99 1.44 18.03
CA HIS A 3 9.67 2.09 17.89
C HIS A 3 9.17 2.07 16.44
N GLU A 4 10.06 2.30 15.49
CA GLU A 4 9.78 2.22 14.06
C GLU A 4 9.25 0.83 13.62
N GLN A 5 9.89 -0.24 14.06
CA GLN A 5 9.47 -1.61 13.78
C GLN A 5 8.09 -1.91 14.39
N LEU A 6 7.84 -1.42 15.61
CA LEU A 6 6.55 -1.59 16.27
C LEU A 6 5.41 -0.95 15.46
N LEU A 7 5.59 0.26 14.98
CA LEU A 7 4.61 0.93 14.10
C LEU A 7 4.38 0.17 12.79
N GLY A 8 5.45 -0.35 12.18
CA GLY A 8 5.35 -1.16 10.97
C GLY A 8 4.54 -2.45 11.19
N PHE A 9 4.80 -3.19 12.27
CA PHE A 9 4.05 -4.41 12.59
C PHE A 9 2.61 -4.13 13.02
N LEU A 10 2.36 -3.02 13.70
CA LEU A 10 0.99 -2.59 14.03
C LEU A 10 0.20 -2.31 12.76
N THR A 11 0.80 -1.60 11.79
CA THR A 11 0.18 -1.33 10.50
C THR A 11 -0.07 -2.62 9.72
N LEU A 12 0.88 -3.55 9.70
CA LEU A 12 0.69 -4.88 9.12
C LEU A 12 -0.49 -5.62 9.76
N THR A 13 -0.61 -5.56 11.08
CA THR A 13 -1.74 -6.18 11.80
C THR A 13 -3.08 -5.58 11.35
N ILE A 14 -3.16 -4.26 11.19
CA ILE A 14 -4.36 -3.59 10.68
C ILE A 14 -4.68 -4.05 9.25
N VAL A 15 -3.67 -4.13 8.37
CA VAL A 15 -3.84 -4.60 6.98
C VAL A 15 -4.31 -6.06 6.95
N ILE A 16 -3.77 -6.92 7.81
CA ILE A 16 -4.24 -8.31 7.97
C ILE A 16 -5.71 -8.35 8.38
N LEU A 17 -6.11 -7.57 9.39
CA LEU A 17 -7.50 -7.53 9.86
C LEU A 17 -8.46 -7.07 8.75
N ILE A 18 -8.12 -6.01 8.02
CA ILE A 18 -8.90 -5.54 6.87
C ILE A 18 -9.00 -6.64 5.80
N THR A 19 -7.89 -7.32 5.50
CA THR A 19 -7.85 -8.43 4.53
C THR A 19 -8.78 -9.57 4.95
N ILE A 20 -8.78 -9.94 6.24
CA ILE A 20 -9.68 -10.97 6.80
C ILE A 20 -11.15 -10.54 6.65
N LEU A 21 -11.47 -9.27 6.93
CA LEU A 21 -12.84 -8.76 6.78
C LEU A 21 -13.32 -8.83 5.33
N ILE A 22 -12.46 -8.44 4.37
CA ILE A 22 -12.76 -8.56 2.93
C ILE A 22 -12.97 -10.03 2.55
N ALA A 23 -12.08 -10.93 2.97
CA ALA A 23 -12.14 -12.35 2.68
C ALA A 23 -13.43 -13.01 3.26
N LYS A 24 -13.83 -12.63 4.48
CA LYS A 24 -15.09 -13.10 5.09
C LYS A 24 -16.31 -12.65 4.30
N LYS A 25 -16.34 -11.40 3.85
CA LYS A 25 -17.45 -10.83 3.07
C LYS A 25 -17.48 -11.41 1.65
N HIS A 26 -16.35 -11.74 1.07
CA HIS A 26 -16.18 -12.24 -0.30
C HIS A 26 -15.34 -13.53 -0.33
N PRO A 27 -15.90 -14.71 0.09
CA PRO A 27 -15.10 -15.94 0.25
C PRO A 27 -14.38 -16.40 -1.01
N LYS A 28 -14.93 -16.11 -2.20
CA LYS A 28 -14.30 -16.46 -3.49
C LYS A 28 -12.97 -15.75 -3.72
N THR A 29 -12.71 -14.62 -3.03
CA THR A 29 -11.49 -13.83 -3.19
C THR A 29 -10.40 -14.23 -2.20
N SER A 30 -10.72 -14.99 -1.16
CA SER A 30 -9.83 -15.23 -0.01
C SER A 30 -8.45 -15.76 -0.42
N ASN A 31 -8.38 -16.74 -1.30
CA ASN A 31 -7.12 -17.38 -1.66
C ASN A 31 -6.12 -16.41 -2.31
N PHE A 32 -6.54 -15.70 -3.35
CA PHE A 32 -5.62 -14.78 -4.04
C PHE A 32 -5.34 -13.50 -3.23
N ILE A 33 -6.26 -13.04 -2.38
CA ILE A 33 -6.03 -11.88 -1.51
C ILE A 33 -5.01 -12.23 -0.41
N PHE A 34 -5.10 -13.42 0.22
CA PHE A 34 -4.11 -13.84 1.20
C PHE A 34 -2.73 -14.09 0.58
N VAL A 35 -2.66 -14.66 -0.63
CA VAL A 35 -1.41 -14.78 -1.37
C VAL A 35 -0.85 -13.39 -1.70
N ALA A 36 -1.70 -12.44 -2.13
CA ALA A 36 -1.30 -11.07 -2.40
C ALA A 36 -0.73 -10.38 -1.14
N LEU A 37 -1.38 -10.55 0.01
CA LEU A 37 -0.90 -10.05 1.30
C LEU A 37 0.47 -10.63 1.65
N LEU A 38 0.59 -11.96 1.60
CA LEU A 38 1.81 -12.67 1.98
C LEU A 38 3.00 -12.23 1.11
N VAL A 39 2.84 -12.26 -0.21
CA VAL A 39 3.93 -11.92 -1.15
C VAL A 39 4.37 -10.47 -0.95
N ARG A 40 3.45 -9.52 -0.83
CA ARG A 40 3.77 -8.10 -0.65
C ARG A 40 4.40 -7.81 0.71
N SER A 41 3.87 -8.39 1.78
CA SER A 41 4.46 -8.23 3.13
C SER A 41 5.85 -8.81 3.22
N LEU A 42 6.09 -9.98 2.61
CA LEU A 42 7.43 -10.55 2.51
C LEU A 42 8.36 -9.65 1.70
N SER A 43 7.89 -9.08 0.59
CA SER A 43 8.70 -8.14 -0.21
C SER A 43 9.08 -6.90 0.59
N VAL A 44 8.19 -6.35 1.44
CA VAL A 44 8.54 -5.25 2.35
C VAL A 44 9.60 -5.66 3.36
N ILE A 45 9.46 -6.85 3.97
CA ILE A 45 10.44 -7.36 4.94
C ILE A 45 11.80 -7.57 4.27
N ILE A 46 11.82 -8.10 3.04
CA ILE A 46 13.05 -8.28 2.27
C ILE A 46 13.69 -6.91 1.98
N ASP A 47 12.92 -5.93 1.53
CA ASP A 47 13.41 -4.58 1.22
C ASP A 47 13.97 -3.86 2.46
N GLU A 48 13.38 -4.10 3.63
CA GLU A 48 13.78 -3.44 4.87
C GLU A 48 15.02 -4.06 5.52
N TYR A 49 15.16 -5.39 5.47
CA TYR A 49 16.14 -6.10 6.29
C TYR A 49 17.23 -6.83 5.50
N TYR A 50 17.02 -7.12 4.22
CA TYR A 50 17.96 -7.97 3.48
C TYR A 50 18.60 -7.26 2.29
N PHE A 51 17.82 -6.78 1.33
CA PHE A 51 18.32 -6.05 0.16
C PHE A 51 17.25 -5.15 -0.43
N TYR A 52 17.68 -4.01 -0.99
CA TYR A 52 16.78 -3.01 -1.55
C TYR A 52 16.15 -3.49 -2.86
N LEU A 53 14.83 -3.42 -2.91
CA LEU A 53 14.08 -3.67 -4.13
C LEU A 53 14.31 -2.54 -5.17
N PRO A 54 14.11 -2.81 -6.47
CA PRO A 54 14.21 -1.78 -7.50
C PRO A 54 13.32 -0.58 -7.18
N GLY A 55 13.87 0.64 -7.25
CA GLY A 55 13.17 1.88 -6.94
C GLY A 55 13.14 2.27 -5.45
N SER A 56 13.46 1.37 -4.53
CA SER A 56 13.40 1.62 -3.07
C SER A 56 14.33 2.76 -2.62
N ARG A 57 15.54 2.85 -3.20
CA ARG A 57 16.53 3.90 -2.91
C ARG A 57 16.47 5.11 -3.85
N MET A 58 15.49 5.18 -4.73
CA MET A 58 15.31 6.28 -5.68
C MET A 58 14.07 7.09 -5.29
N ASP A 59 13.00 6.95 -6.06
CA ASP A 59 11.76 7.71 -5.86
C ASP A 59 11.08 7.39 -4.52
N ALA A 60 11.07 6.12 -4.11
CA ALA A 60 10.45 5.71 -2.85
C ALA A 60 11.14 6.35 -1.64
N TRP A 61 12.48 6.39 -1.63
CA TRP A 61 13.23 7.08 -0.58
C TRP A 61 12.98 8.58 -0.59
N SER A 62 12.87 9.19 -1.78
CA SER A 62 12.57 10.61 -1.92
C SER A 62 11.18 10.95 -1.36
N PHE A 63 10.15 10.14 -1.68
CA PHE A 63 8.80 10.33 -1.15
C PHE A 63 8.75 10.18 0.36
N GLU A 64 9.46 9.21 0.93
CA GLU A 64 9.58 9.02 2.37
C GLU A 64 10.25 10.23 3.05
N LEU A 65 11.36 10.71 2.49
CA LEU A 65 12.09 11.86 3.01
C LEU A 65 11.25 13.16 2.94
N PHE A 66 10.50 13.37 1.85
CA PHE A 66 9.57 14.49 1.76
C PHE A 66 8.44 14.38 2.79
N ALA A 67 7.89 13.19 3.00
CA ALA A 67 6.87 12.97 4.02
C ALA A 67 7.39 13.33 5.42
N PHE A 68 8.59 12.92 5.75
CA PHE A 68 9.23 13.28 7.02
C PHE A 68 9.46 14.79 7.15
N ARG A 69 10.02 15.44 6.12
CA ARG A 69 10.21 16.90 6.13
C ARG A 69 8.90 17.67 6.26
N TYR A 70 7.81 17.20 5.63
CA TYR A 70 6.50 17.81 5.76
C TYR A 70 5.94 17.63 7.16
N SER A 71 6.11 16.47 7.80
CA SER A 71 5.66 16.26 9.18
C SER A 71 6.37 17.20 10.15
N GLU A 72 7.68 17.42 10.00
CA GLU A 72 8.45 18.35 10.84
C GLU A 72 8.08 19.83 10.59
N LYS A 73 7.83 20.19 9.32
CA LYS A 73 7.60 21.59 8.95
C LYS A 73 6.18 22.07 9.20
N TYR A 74 5.19 21.24 8.89
CA TYR A 74 3.78 21.63 8.87
C TYR A 74 2.94 20.93 9.94
N GLY A 75 3.38 19.79 10.47
CA GLY A 75 2.57 19.00 11.37
C GLY A 75 1.19 18.69 10.77
N LEU A 76 0.11 18.91 11.53
CA LEU A 76 -1.26 18.70 11.07
C LEU A 76 -1.78 19.77 10.10
N ASP A 77 -1.11 20.92 9.98
CA ASP A 77 -1.51 21.97 9.04
C ASP A 77 -1.34 21.52 7.57
N ILE A 78 -0.59 20.43 7.33
CA ILE A 78 -0.48 19.79 6.01
C ILE A 78 -1.84 19.37 5.44
N ILE A 79 -2.85 19.12 6.29
CA ILE A 79 -4.21 18.74 5.86
C ILE A 79 -4.82 19.81 4.96
N SER A 80 -4.59 21.10 5.26
CA SER A 80 -5.07 22.20 4.43
C SER A 80 -4.43 22.22 3.03
N GLN A 81 -3.19 21.72 2.91
CA GLN A 81 -2.44 21.67 1.66
C GLN A 81 -2.72 20.41 0.82
N LEU A 82 -3.43 19.42 1.36
CA LEU A 82 -3.81 18.23 0.59
C LEU A 82 -4.72 18.57 -0.61
N LEU A 83 -5.49 19.65 -0.48
CA LEU A 83 -6.44 20.08 -1.51
C LEU A 83 -5.76 20.84 -2.67
N GLU A 84 -4.50 21.20 -2.55
CA GLU A 84 -3.76 21.97 -3.58
C GLU A 84 -3.32 21.14 -4.79
N GLY A 85 -3.64 19.84 -4.85
CA GLY A 85 -3.55 18.99 -6.04
C GLY A 85 -2.19 18.94 -6.73
N ASP A 86 -1.10 18.77 -5.99
CA ASP A 86 0.25 18.69 -6.54
C ASP A 86 0.77 17.24 -6.67
N SER A 87 1.95 17.11 -7.29
CA SER A 87 2.64 15.82 -7.49
C SER A 87 3.09 15.16 -6.19
N PHE A 88 3.05 15.87 -5.06
CA PHE A 88 3.50 15.43 -3.73
C PHE A 88 2.36 15.00 -2.82
N PHE A 89 1.20 14.67 -3.38
CA PHE A 89 0.04 14.20 -2.63
C PHE A 89 0.36 13.00 -1.72
N LEU A 90 1.11 12.00 -2.22
CA LEU A 90 1.48 10.83 -1.43
C LEU A 90 2.35 11.16 -0.21
N PRO A 91 3.47 11.91 -0.33
CA PRO A 91 4.22 12.40 0.83
C PRO A 91 3.38 13.17 1.84
N LYS A 92 2.43 13.98 1.40
CA LYS A 92 1.53 14.73 2.30
C LYS A 92 0.63 13.79 3.11
N ILE A 93 0.08 12.73 2.52
CA ILE A 93 -0.70 11.72 3.25
C ILE A 93 0.19 11.02 4.29
N ILE A 94 1.37 10.55 3.89
CA ILE A 94 2.28 9.84 4.79
C ILE A 94 2.73 10.76 5.94
N SER A 95 2.93 12.06 5.68
CA SER A 95 3.34 13.03 6.70
C SER A 95 2.31 13.17 7.83
N ILE A 96 1.02 13.02 7.57
CA ILE A 96 -0.02 13.02 8.60
C ILE A 96 0.22 11.88 9.60
N PHE A 97 0.50 10.67 9.07
CA PHE A 97 0.81 9.52 9.92
C PHE A 97 2.11 9.72 10.70
N TYR A 98 3.13 10.32 10.08
CA TYR A 98 4.39 10.63 10.77
C TYR A 98 4.21 11.69 11.87
N THR A 99 3.34 12.66 11.67
CA THR A 99 2.99 13.65 12.70
C THR A 99 2.25 13.05 13.90
N LEU A 100 1.40 12.05 13.65
CA LEU A 100 0.57 11.44 14.71
C LEU A 100 1.26 10.29 15.45
N LEU A 101 2.14 9.55 14.76
CA LEU A 101 2.64 8.25 15.24
C LEU A 101 4.19 8.16 15.25
N ASP A 102 4.89 9.19 14.83
CA ASP A 102 6.32 9.22 14.53
C ASP A 102 6.70 8.60 13.17
N ARG A 103 7.96 8.89 12.77
CA ARG A 103 8.52 8.40 11.52
C ARG A 103 8.72 6.89 11.54
N SER A 104 8.21 6.20 10.51
CA SER A 104 8.48 4.78 10.28
C SER A 104 8.36 4.44 8.79
N SER A 105 9.50 4.17 8.14
CA SER A 105 9.56 3.71 6.74
C SER A 105 8.74 2.42 6.55
N MET A 106 8.88 1.47 7.49
CA MET A 106 8.14 0.21 7.47
C MET A 106 6.62 0.43 7.55
N MET A 107 6.15 1.37 8.39
CA MET A 107 4.73 1.74 8.47
C MET A 107 4.22 2.25 7.11
N ALA A 108 4.93 3.17 6.47
CA ALA A 108 4.55 3.73 5.17
C ALA A 108 4.52 2.67 4.06
N LYS A 109 5.47 1.73 4.04
CA LYS A 109 5.47 0.58 3.12
C LYS A 109 4.29 -0.34 3.37
N MET A 110 3.97 -0.69 4.63
CA MET A 110 2.83 -1.54 4.97
C MET A 110 1.49 -0.86 4.64
N PHE A 111 1.41 0.46 4.73
CA PHE A 111 0.27 1.22 4.24
C PHE A 111 0.09 1.06 2.72
N SER A 112 1.18 1.14 1.94
CA SER A 112 1.17 0.88 0.49
C SER A 112 0.72 -0.56 0.17
N VAL A 113 1.10 -1.56 0.98
CA VAL A 113 0.61 -2.94 0.86
C VAL A 113 -0.91 -3.00 0.98
N GLY A 114 -1.51 -2.24 1.90
CA GLY A 114 -2.96 -2.14 2.04
C GLY A 114 -3.64 -1.68 0.74
N PHE A 115 -3.13 -0.64 0.10
CA PHE A 115 -3.61 -0.18 -1.22
C PHE A 115 -3.38 -1.22 -2.31
N GLY A 116 -2.24 -1.93 -2.28
CA GLY A 116 -1.97 -3.02 -3.21
C GLY A 116 -2.99 -4.16 -3.12
N ILE A 117 -3.39 -4.55 -1.91
CA ILE A 117 -4.44 -5.56 -1.68
C ILE A 117 -5.81 -5.03 -2.13
N GLY A 118 -6.12 -3.78 -1.79
CA GLY A 118 -7.32 -3.10 -2.26
C GLY A 118 -7.42 -3.07 -3.78
N SER A 119 -6.32 -2.76 -4.48
CA SER A 119 -6.25 -2.78 -5.94
C SER A 119 -6.55 -4.18 -6.52
N VAL A 120 -5.97 -5.23 -5.94
CA VAL A 120 -6.24 -6.61 -6.36
C VAL A 120 -7.74 -6.96 -6.21
N PHE A 121 -8.33 -6.57 -5.09
CA PHE A 121 -9.76 -6.77 -4.84
C PHE A 121 -10.63 -5.97 -5.82
N LEU A 122 -10.32 -4.71 -6.08
CA LEU A 122 -11.07 -3.84 -7.00
C LEU A 122 -10.97 -4.33 -8.44
N ILE A 123 -9.79 -4.78 -8.91
CA ILE A 123 -9.61 -5.39 -10.22
C ILE A 123 -10.50 -6.65 -10.37
N TYR A 124 -10.56 -7.48 -9.32
CA TYR A 124 -11.50 -8.62 -9.30
C TYR A 124 -12.94 -8.16 -9.41
N GLN A 125 -13.38 -7.18 -8.60
CA GLN A 125 -14.75 -6.66 -8.61
C GLN A 125 -15.11 -6.02 -9.95
N LEU A 126 -14.23 -5.18 -10.49
CA LEU A 126 -14.42 -4.56 -11.81
C LEU A 126 -14.57 -5.64 -12.91
N THR A 127 -13.72 -6.66 -12.89
CA THR A 127 -13.82 -7.75 -13.84
C THR A 127 -15.09 -8.56 -13.66
N LEU A 128 -15.57 -8.73 -12.42
CA LEU A 128 -16.81 -9.43 -12.12
C LEU A 128 -18.06 -8.66 -12.63
N THR A 129 -18.00 -7.33 -12.61
CA THR A 129 -19.11 -6.49 -13.14
C THR A 129 -19.13 -6.45 -14.66
N LEU A 130 -17.95 -6.51 -15.32
CA LEU A 130 -17.86 -6.42 -16.78
C LEU A 130 -17.96 -7.77 -17.50
N TRP A 131 -17.57 -8.85 -16.83
CA TRP A 131 -17.52 -10.20 -17.40
C TRP A 131 -18.12 -11.23 -16.43
N ASP A 132 -17.56 -12.43 -16.42
CA ASP A 132 -18.01 -13.57 -15.62
C ASP A 132 -17.14 -13.83 -14.39
N SER A 133 -17.64 -14.65 -13.46
CA SER A 133 -16.92 -15.00 -12.22
C SER A 133 -15.60 -15.76 -12.47
N ARG A 134 -15.50 -16.55 -13.58
CA ARG A 134 -14.29 -17.30 -13.91
C ARG A 134 -13.20 -16.37 -14.39
N THR A 135 -13.53 -15.41 -15.25
CA THR A 135 -12.62 -14.37 -15.73
C THR A 135 -12.17 -13.46 -14.58
N ALA A 136 -13.09 -13.08 -13.70
CA ALA A 136 -12.77 -12.28 -12.51
C ALA A 136 -11.76 -12.97 -11.58
N LEU A 137 -11.90 -14.27 -11.33
CA LEU A 137 -10.93 -15.03 -10.55
C LEU A 137 -9.55 -15.05 -11.20
N LYS A 138 -9.47 -15.22 -12.52
CA LYS A 138 -8.19 -15.16 -13.25
C LYS A 138 -7.56 -13.78 -13.13
N ALA A 139 -8.34 -12.71 -13.29
CA ALA A 139 -7.86 -11.33 -13.15
C ALA A 139 -7.35 -11.05 -11.73
N GLY A 140 -8.06 -11.52 -10.69
CA GLY A 140 -7.63 -11.41 -9.30
C GLY A 140 -6.29 -12.12 -9.05
N TRP A 141 -6.12 -13.35 -9.52
CA TRP A 141 -4.85 -14.08 -9.43
C TRP A 141 -3.72 -13.39 -10.21
N PHE A 142 -4.01 -12.91 -11.43
CA PHE A 142 -3.04 -12.17 -12.22
C PHE A 142 -2.58 -10.91 -11.48
N ALA A 143 -3.50 -10.10 -11.00
CA ALA A 143 -3.19 -8.88 -10.24
C ALA A 143 -2.46 -9.17 -8.92
N ALA A 144 -2.81 -10.29 -8.25
CA ALA A 144 -2.14 -10.71 -7.00
C ALA A 144 -0.66 -11.00 -7.20
N LEU A 145 -0.30 -11.63 -8.33
CA LEU A 145 1.05 -12.11 -8.61
C LEU A 145 1.81 -11.28 -9.67
N PHE A 146 1.21 -10.20 -10.18
CA PHE A 146 1.86 -9.36 -11.18
C PHE A 146 3.06 -8.62 -10.60
N PRO A 147 4.30 -8.85 -11.13
CA PRO A 147 5.53 -8.39 -10.49
C PRO A 147 5.58 -6.88 -10.23
N SER A 148 5.15 -6.06 -11.20
CA SER A 148 5.16 -4.60 -11.03
C SER A 148 4.17 -4.14 -9.96
N LEU A 149 2.98 -4.75 -9.84
CA LEU A 149 2.02 -4.43 -8.78
C LEU A 149 2.52 -4.85 -7.40
N ILE A 150 3.26 -5.97 -7.31
CA ILE A 150 3.93 -6.38 -6.08
C ILE A 150 4.98 -5.35 -5.71
N LEU A 151 5.87 -5.01 -6.65
CA LEU A 151 6.94 -4.04 -6.44
C LEU A 151 6.39 -2.68 -5.97
N TYR A 152 5.48 -2.07 -6.73
CA TYR A 152 4.92 -0.74 -6.44
C TYR A 152 4.14 -0.67 -5.14
N SER A 153 3.58 -1.79 -4.67
CA SER A 153 2.90 -1.87 -3.37
C SER A 153 3.83 -2.23 -2.20
N SER A 154 5.05 -2.70 -2.48
CA SER A 154 6.02 -3.06 -1.44
C SER A 154 7.02 -1.95 -1.14
N VAL A 155 7.11 -0.96 -2.02
CA VAL A 155 7.85 0.28 -1.81
C VAL A 155 6.90 1.48 -1.84
N ILE A 156 7.36 2.67 -1.40
CA ILE A 156 6.51 3.87 -1.35
C ILE A 156 6.47 4.49 -2.76
N MET A 157 5.57 3.99 -3.61
CA MET A 157 5.41 4.45 -5.00
C MET A 157 3.97 4.92 -5.25
N ARG A 158 3.83 6.04 -5.97
CA ARG A 158 2.52 6.64 -6.29
C ARG A 158 1.66 5.77 -7.21
N GLU A 159 2.28 4.91 -8.00
CA GLU A 159 1.64 4.06 -9.01
C GLU A 159 0.57 3.16 -8.41
N ILE A 160 0.81 2.57 -7.23
CA ILE A 160 -0.18 1.69 -6.60
C ILE A 160 -1.44 2.45 -6.17
N TYR A 161 -1.30 3.70 -5.73
CA TYR A 161 -2.43 4.55 -5.36
C TYR A 161 -3.24 4.96 -6.60
N VAL A 162 -2.56 5.28 -7.71
CA VAL A 162 -3.21 5.56 -9.00
C VAL A 162 -4.01 4.34 -9.44
N VAL A 163 -3.43 3.13 -9.43
CA VAL A 163 -4.13 1.89 -9.78
C VAL A 163 -5.35 1.67 -8.88
N PHE A 164 -5.22 1.89 -7.58
CA PHE A 164 -6.32 1.75 -6.63
C PHE A 164 -7.48 2.71 -6.96
N PHE A 165 -7.21 4.00 -7.11
CA PHE A 165 -8.25 4.99 -7.37
C PHE A 165 -8.88 4.83 -8.75
N LEU A 166 -8.11 4.50 -9.79
CA LEU A 166 -8.64 4.21 -11.13
C LEU A 166 -9.52 2.94 -11.15
N SER A 167 -9.21 1.94 -10.33
CA SER A 167 -10.02 0.73 -10.24
C SER A 167 -11.30 0.93 -9.41
N TYR A 168 -11.35 1.98 -8.59
CA TYR A 168 -12.51 2.34 -7.78
C TYR A 168 -13.51 3.24 -8.53
N SER A 169 -13.05 4.08 -9.45
CA SER A 169 -13.87 5.03 -10.23
C SER A 169 -14.75 4.31 -11.27
#